data_2edb62a62a69ce5cd0cca999674e1449
#
_entry.id   2edb62a62a69ce5cd0cca999674e1449
#
_cell.length_a   1.000
_cell.length_b   1.000
_cell.length_c   1.000
_cell.angle_alpha   90.00
_cell.angle_beta   90.00
_cell.angle_gamma   90.00
#
_symmetry.space_group_name_H-M   'P 1'
#
loop_
_entity.id
_entity.type
_entity.pdbx_description
1 polymer ?
#
loop_
_entity_poly.entity_id
_entity_poly.type
_entity_poly.pdbx_seq_one_letter_code
_entity_poly.pdbx_strand_id
1 'polypeptide(L)'
;MASKRLSVIIPGYNNPEHWWRRCIGSVIENIGENDEVICVDDFSARRPDILSQYMSKDPRISVIYRTENGGLSVARNDGIAASHGEYVTFVDSDDELLPETYSRALDSLTKYNSDIVVFGVRSIWVNEQLFKDNVPEEADIGAMDARTVKRLFDDSLLNYAWNKVYRRSFLEKHKLKFDPDGMPCEDIIFVLRCVMAGAIWSSVSHLGIKYLKTHVSLLSKYKRSYMDGTKMATRTWRKYKEMTPGAAGILGTLGEVDDHALLMGEWDNIWRMASPYGVLGRWRFLKQHKEITSGVPVLLCFIKRMVYAFLRRYFYIVPVQRWHIKRMYPDVKPLCTLDEI
;
A
#
# COMPACT_ATOMS: atom_id res chain seq x y z
N MET A 1 -7.35 9.62 33.91
CA MET A 1 -7.24 10.08 32.52
C MET A 1 -8.26 9.28 31.70
N ALA A 2 -9.05 9.90 30.83
CA ALA A 2 -9.91 9.15 29.94
C ALA A 2 -9.06 8.23 29.05
N SER A 3 -9.51 6.99 28.84
CA SER A 3 -8.78 6.06 27.98
C SER A 3 -8.77 6.61 26.53
N LYS A 4 -7.63 6.54 25.86
CA LYS A 4 -7.51 6.94 24.46
C LYS A 4 -8.28 5.94 23.58
N ARG A 5 -9.05 6.47 22.61
CA ARG A 5 -9.86 5.63 21.72
C ARG A 5 -9.08 5.22 20.47
N LEU A 6 -8.37 6.15 19.83
CA LEU A 6 -7.64 5.90 18.60
C LEU A 6 -6.20 6.39 18.70
N SER A 7 -5.25 5.58 18.22
CA SER A 7 -3.87 5.99 17.97
C SER A 7 -3.61 6.01 16.46
N VAL A 8 -3.28 7.17 15.93
CA VAL A 8 -2.91 7.37 14.52
C VAL A 8 -1.39 7.41 14.42
N ILE A 9 -0.81 6.45 13.71
CA ILE A 9 0.64 6.32 13.52
C ILE A 9 1.02 6.87 12.15
N ILE A 10 1.93 7.86 12.13
CA ILE A 10 2.42 8.52 10.92
C ILE A 10 3.93 8.31 10.80
N PRO A 11 4.39 7.29 10.06
CA PRO A 11 5.82 7.10 9.80
C PRO A 11 6.30 8.03 8.68
N GLY A 12 7.57 8.43 8.72
CA GLY A 12 8.18 9.16 7.63
C GLY A 12 9.70 9.17 7.68
N TYR A 13 10.31 9.35 6.50
CA TYR A 13 11.76 9.40 6.33
C TYR A 13 12.14 10.34 5.21
N ASN A 14 12.91 11.38 5.51
CA ASN A 14 13.35 12.39 4.54
C ASN A 14 12.20 13.05 3.75
N ASN A 15 11.01 13.10 4.31
CA ASN A 15 9.86 13.70 3.65
C ASN A 15 9.90 15.22 3.77
N PRO A 16 9.47 15.96 2.72
CA PRO A 16 9.34 17.41 2.78
C PRO A 16 8.35 17.86 3.86
N GLU A 17 8.62 18.96 4.53
CA GLU A 17 7.76 19.47 5.62
C GLU A 17 6.32 19.74 5.20
N HIS A 18 6.09 20.16 3.94
CA HIS A 18 4.74 20.40 3.45
C HIS A 18 3.88 19.12 3.33
N TRP A 19 4.51 17.95 3.17
CA TRP A 19 3.79 16.66 3.23
C TRP A 19 3.34 16.36 4.66
N TRP A 20 4.26 16.45 5.62
CA TRP A 20 3.94 16.32 7.03
C TRP A 20 2.81 17.28 7.45
N ARG A 21 2.90 18.56 7.04
CA ARG A 21 1.89 19.58 7.35
C ARG A 21 0.50 19.20 6.84
N ARG A 22 0.41 18.74 5.60
CA ARG A 22 -0.84 18.32 4.99
C ARG A 22 -1.39 17.07 5.67
N CYS A 23 -0.55 16.03 5.84
CA CYS A 23 -0.93 14.79 6.48
C CYS A 23 -1.44 15.01 7.91
N ILE A 24 -0.61 15.62 8.78
CA ILE A 24 -0.98 15.88 10.18
C ILE A 24 -2.21 16.78 10.27
N GLY A 25 -2.30 17.81 9.43
CA GLY A 25 -3.48 18.69 9.38
C GLY A 25 -4.76 17.91 9.13
N SER A 26 -4.78 17.05 8.10
CA SER A 26 -5.94 16.22 7.79
C SER A 26 -6.26 15.20 8.90
N VAL A 27 -5.26 14.68 9.59
CA VAL A 27 -5.45 13.78 10.74
C VAL A 27 -6.08 14.53 11.91
N ILE A 28 -5.60 15.72 12.26
CA ILE A 28 -6.12 16.54 13.36
C ILE A 28 -7.62 16.84 13.17
N GLU A 29 -8.06 17.08 11.93
CA GLU A 29 -9.46 17.33 11.58
C GLU A 29 -10.36 16.07 11.72
N ASN A 30 -9.77 14.89 11.76
CA ASN A 30 -10.46 13.60 11.85
C ASN A 30 -10.45 12.96 13.25
N ILE A 31 -9.73 13.51 14.22
CA ILE A 31 -9.56 12.93 15.57
C ILE A 31 -10.23 13.77 16.64
N GLY A 32 -10.70 13.10 17.70
CA GLY A 32 -11.28 13.72 18.89
C GLY A 32 -10.24 14.05 19.99
N GLU A 33 -10.71 14.60 21.11
CA GLU A 33 -9.86 14.97 22.26
C GLU A 33 -9.20 13.75 22.93
N ASN A 34 -9.86 12.59 22.87
CA ASN A 34 -9.37 11.35 23.49
C ASN A 34 -8.56 10.47 22.51
N ASP A 35 -8.16 11.00 21.38
CA ASP A 35 -7.32 10.30 20.43
C ASP A 35 -5.87 10.79 20.51
N GLU A 36 -4.95 10.09 19.85
CA GLU A 36 -3.55 10.49 19.80
C GLU A 36 -2.96 10.30 18.40
N VAL A 37 -1.94 11.10 18.10
CA VAL A 37 -1.11 11.00 16.90
C VAL A 37 0.32 10.71 17.32
N ILE A 38 0.90 9.69 16.73
CA ILE A 38 2.28 9.27 16.96
C ILE A 38 3.04 9.41 15.64
N CYS A 39 3.77 10.50 15.49
CA CYS A 39 4.67 10.67 14.36
C CYS A 39 5.97 9.92 14.62
N VAL A 40 6.47 9.16 13.64
CA VAL A 40 7.74 8.44 13.77
C VAL A 40 8.68 8.89 12.65
N ASP A 41 9.69 9.66 13.02
CA ASP A 41 10.79 10.03 12.11
C ASP A 41 11.85 8.93 12.10
N ASP A 42 11.95 8.20 11.00
CA ASP A 42 12.85 7.06 10.82
C ASP A 42 14.29 7.51 10.50
N PHE A 43 14.86 8.38 11.35
CA PHE A 43 16.19 8.89 11.21
C PHE A 43 16.41 9.72 9.95
N SER A 44 15.56 10.71 9.70
CA SER A 44 15.76 11.67 8.60
C SER A 44 17.08 12.40 8.72
N ALA A 45 17.77 12.62 7.62
CA ALA A 45 19.04 13.33 7.54
C ALA A 45 18.93 14.75 8.10
N ARG A 46 17.77 15.39 7.94
CA ARG A 46 17.36 16.61 8.60
C ARG A 46 16.03 16.33 9.31
N ARG A 47 16.02 16.47 10.64
CA ARG A 47 14.79 16.36 11.42
C ARG A 47 13.79 17.42 10.95
N PRO A 48 12.53 17.03 10.68
CA PRO A 48 11.51 17.97 10.26
C PRO A 48 11.12 18.89 11.42
N ASP A 49 11.41 20.20 11.34
CA ASP A 49 11.08 21.18 12.38
C ASP A 49 9.56 21.26 12.63
N ILE A 50 8.76 20.96 11.63
CA ILE A 50 7.31 20.94 11.71
C ILE A 50 6.77 19.94 12.74
N LEU A 51 7.44 18.80 12.97
CA LEU A 51 7.01 17.82 13.97
C LEU A 51 7.09 18.40 15.39
N SER A 52 8.20 19.09 15.71
CA SER A 52 8.36 19.78 17.00
C SER A 52 7.33 20.90 17.19
N GLN A 53 6.98 21.61 16.10
CA GLN A 53 5.96 22.65 16.14
C GLN A 53 4.56 22.09 16.43
N TYR A 54 4.19 20.97 15.83
CA TYR A 54 2.90 20.31 16.11
C TYR A 54 2.85 19.76 17.52
N MET A 55 3.90 19.06 17.98
CA MET A 55 3.99 18.53 19.34
C MET A 55 3.87 19.63 20.41
N SER A 56 4.40 20.82 20.16
CA SER A 56 4.31 21.94 21.10
C SER A 56 2.93 22.62 21.14
N LYS A 57 2.12 22.47 20.08
CA LYS A 57 0.82 23.14 19.94
C LYS A 57 -0.37 22.24 20.26
N ASP A 58 -0.24 20.93 20.08
CA ASP A 58 -1.32 19.98 20.28
C ASP A 58 -0.84 18.83 21.20
N PRO A 59 -1.38 18.71 22.42
CA PRO A 59 -0.98 17.68 23.38
C PRO A 59 -1.35 16.26 22.95
N ARG A 60 -2.17 16.09 21.91
CA ARG A 60 -2.51 14.80 21.35
C ARG A 60 -1.36 14.23 20.49
N ILE A 61 -0.40 15.07 20.08
CA ILE A 61 0.68 14.71 19.17
C ILE A 61 1.96 14.39 19.94
N SER A 62 2.51 13.23 19.69
CA SER A 62 3.84 12.82 20.15
C SER A 62 4.74 12.48 18.95
N VAL A 63 6.05 12.59 19.15
CA VAL A 63 7.03 12.33 18.10
C VAL A 63 8.11 11.38 18.61
N ILE A 64 8.36 10.32 17.87
CA ILE A 64 9.48 9.41 18.07
C ILE A 64 10.53 9.74 17.03
N TYR A 65 11.71 10.18 17.48
CA TYR A 65 12.88 10.36 16.63
C TYR A 65 13.78 9.13 16.79
N ARG A 66 13.83 8.29 15.77
CA ARG A 66 14.69 7.11 15.79
C ARG A 66 16.16 7.51 15.70
N THR A 67 17.04 6.66 16.21
CA THR A 67 18.49 6.87 16.23
C THR A 67 19.20 6.25 15.02
N GLU A 68 18.50 5.41 14.26
CA GLU A 68 18.96 4.77 13.03
C GLU A 68 17.79 4.52 12.08
N ASN A 69 18.04 4.45 10.79
CA ASN A 69 17.02 4.10 9.80
C ASN A 69 16.73 2.61 9.84
N GLY A 70 15.50 2.23 10.18
CA GLY A 70 15.04 0.85 10.24
C GLY A 70 14.03 0.49 9.16
N GLY A 71 13.61 1.46 8.35
CA GLY A 71 12.61 1.30 7.33
C GLY A 71 11.18 1.38 7.87
N LEU A 72 10.23 1.41 6.94
CA LEU A 72 8.81 1.67 7.20
C LEU A 72 8.18 0.67 8.18
N SER A 73 8.51 -0.62 8.06
CA SER A 73 8.04 -1.67 8.98
C SER A 73 8.42 -1.41 10.43
N VAL A 74 9.69 -1.04 10.65
CA VAL A 74 10.19 -0.79 12.02
C VAL A 74 9.57 0.49 12.59
N ALA A 75 9.48 1.56 11.79
CA ALA A 75 8.84 2.80 12.20
C ALA A 75 7.37 2.58 12.60
N ARG A 76 6.60 1.80 11.83
CA ARG A 76 5.22 1.44 12.19
C ARG A 76 5.15 0.59 13.45
N ASN A 77 6.08 -0.35 13.65
CA ASN A 77 6.14 -1.16 14.86
C ASN A 77 6.47 -0.33 16.11
N ASP A 78 7.35 0.65 16.00
CA ASP A 78 7.66 1.58 17.10
C ASP A 78 6.42 2.43 17.45
N GLY A 79 5.66 2.86 16.43
CA GLY A 79 4.37 3.53 16.62
C GLY A 79 3.34 2.65 17.33
N ILE A 80 3.22 1.36 16.92
CA ILE A 80 2.32 0.39 17.60
C ILE A 80 2.75 0.22 19.06
N ALA A 81 4.04 0.08 19.33
CA ALA A 81 4.55 -0.11 20.69
C ALA A 81 4.29 1.11 21.61
N ALA A 82 4.25 2.32 21.04
CA ALA A 82 3.98 3.55 21.75
C ALA A 82 2.48 3.90 21.84
N SER A 83 1.60 3.14 21.16
CA SER A 83 0.17 3.42 21.09
C SER A 83 -0.57 3.06 22.39
N HIS A 84 -1.55 3.89 22.79
CA HIS A 84 -2.39 3.70 23.97
C HIS A 84 -3.88 3.58 23.63
N GLY A 85 -4.27 3.84 22.38
CA GLY A 85 -5.64 3.76 21.91
C GLY A 85 -6.21 2.34 21.96
N GLU A 86 -7.52 2.22 22.08
CA GLU A 86 -8.25 0.96 21.89
C GLU A 86 -8.05 0.46 20.45
N TYR A 87 -7.97 1.40 19.53
CA TYR A 87 -7.74 1.14 18.10
C TYR A 87 -6.47 1.80 17.61
N VAL A 88 -5.88 1.23 16.56
CA VAL A 88 -4.66 1.70 15.91
C VAL A 88 -4.91 1.83 14.41
N THR A 89 -4.37 2.87 13.80
CA THR A 89 -4.37 3.06 12.34
C THR A 89 -3.06 3.66 11.87
N PHE A 90 -2.82 3.62 10.57
CA PHE A 90 -1.62 4.15 9.93
C PHE A 90 -2.01 5.18 8.87
N VAL A 91 -1.18 6.19 8.67
CA VAL A 91 -1.27 7.14 7.56
C VAL A 91 0.14 7.42 7.09
N ASP A 92 0.42 7.22 5.82
CA ASP A 92 1.74 7.58 5.28
C ASP A 92 1.87 9.11 5.21
N SER A 93 3.02 9.64 5.59
CA SER A 93 3.23 11.09 5.76
C SER A 93 3.13 11.94 4.50
N ASP A 94 3.00 11.31 3.33
CA ASP A 94 2.73 11.93 2.03
C ASP A 94 1.26 11.87 1.61
N ASP A 95 0.39 11.17 2.38
CA ASP A 95 -1.03 11.02 2.12
C ASP A 95 -1.89 12.01 2.92
N GLU A 96 -3.20 12.02 2.64
CA GLU A 96 -4.17 12.95 3.24
C GLU A 96 -5.47 12.22 3.57
N LEU A 97 -5.94 12.32 4.81
CA LEU A 97 -7.25 11.80 5.19
C LEU A 97 -8.38 12.66 4.65
N LEU A 98 -9.46 12.01 4.28
CA LEU A 98 -10.70 12.67 3.94
C LEU A 98 -11.59 12.85 5.20
N PRO A 99 -12.50 13.85 5.21
CA PRO A 99 -13.36 14.11 6.36
C PRO A 99 -14.18 12.88 6.80
N GLU A 100 -14.49 12.80 8.09
CA GLU A 100 -15.33 11.76 8.71
C GLU A 100 -14.79 10.33 8.65
N THR A 101 -13.54 10.11 8.18
CA THR A 101 -12.99 8.77 7.98
C THR A 101 -12.98 7.97 9.27
N TYR A 102 -12.42 8.52 10.33
CA TYR A 102 -12.27 7.76 11.58
C TYR A 102 -13.58 7.66 12.36
N SER A 103 -14.46 8.66 12.34
CA SER A 103 -15.77 8.55 12.98
C SER A 103 -16.56 7.39 12.38
N ARG A 104 -16.66 7.31 11.05
CA ARG A 104 -17.36 6.23 10.35
C ARG A 104 -16.71 4.87 10.58
N ALA A 105 -15.38 4.81 10.58
CA ALA A 105 -14.65 3.57 10.83
C ALA A 105 -14.88 3.05 12.26
N LEU A 106 -14.80 3.92 13.26
CA LEU A 106 -15.01 3.58 14.66
C LEU A 106 -16.47 3.17 14.96
N ASP A 107 -17.44 3.82 14.28
CA ASP A 107 -18.84 3.42 14.37
C ASP A 107 -19.07 2.02 13.78
N SER A 108 -18.43 1.71 12.65
CA SER A 108 -18.48 0.36 12.04
C SER A 108 -17.85 -0.70 12.94
N LEU A 109 -16.65 -0.43 13.50
CA LEU A 109 -16.01 -1.33 14.46
C LEU A 109 -16.91 -1.63 15.67
N THR A 110 -17.61 -0.61 16.18
CA THR A 110 -18.52 -0.76 17.31
C THR A 110 -19.79 -1.49 16.90
N LYS A 111 -20.41 -1.11 15.78
CA LYS A 111 -21.67 -1.68 15.26
C LYS A 111 -21.56 -3.17 15.00
N TYR A 112 -20.46 -3.61 14.41
CA TYR A 112 -20.24 -5.00 13.99
C TYR A 112 -19.34 -5.77 14.95
N ASN A 113 -18.88 -5.15 16.04
CA ASN A 113 -17.91 -5.72 16.98
C ASN A 113 -16.71 -6.36 16.25
N SER A 114 -16.24 -5.70 15.22
CA SER A 114 -15.15 -6.21 14.38
C SER A 114 -13.77 -5.87 14.96
N ASP A 115 -12.75 -6.64 14.55
CA ASP A 115 -11.35 -6.38 14.90
C ASP A 115 -10.70 -5.40 13.93
N ILE A 116 -11.17 -5.40 12.68
CA ILE A 116 -10.61 -4.58 11.62
C ILE A 116 -11.75 -4.03 10.75
N VAL A 117 -11.67 -2.74 10.43
CA VAL A 117 -12.52 -2.11 9.43
C VAL A 117 -11.69 -1.62 8.25
N VAL A 118 -12.22 -1.80 7.03
CA VAL A 118 -11.61 -1.28 5.79
C VAL A 118 -12.48 -0.16 5.21
N PHE A 119 -11.82 0.90 4.77
CA PHE A 119 -12.43 2.03 4.08
C PHE A 119 -11.82 2.27 2.70
N GLY A 120 -12.47 3.10 1.90
CA GLY A 120 -12.09 3.34 0.51
C GLY A 120 -10.88 4.24 0.35
N VAL A 121 -10.29 4.16 -0.83
CA VAL A 121 -9.06 4.85 -1.23
C VAL A 121 -9.30 5.66 -2.49
N ARG A 122 -9.00 6.95 -2.46
CA ARG A 122 -8.92 7.82 -3.63
C ARG A 122 -7.47 7.95 -4.07
N SER A 123 -7.10 7.34 -5.19
CA SER A 123 -5.77 7.50 -5.77
C SER A 123 -5.75 8.68 -6.74
N ILE A 124 -4.82 9.61 -6.53
CA ILE A 124 -4.64 10.77 -7.41
C ILE A 124 -3.16 10.93 -7.78
N TRP A 125 -2.91 11.55 -8.92
CA TRP A 125 -1.57 11.99 -9.28
C TRP A 125 -1.18 13.28 -8.53
N VAL A 126 0.12 13.57 -8.44
CA VAL A 126 0.65 14.80 -7.80
C VAL A 126 0.04 16.10 -8.39
N ASN A 127 -0.41 16.06 -9.63
CA ASN A 127 -1.13 17.15 -10.28
C ASN A 127 -2.63 17.17 -9.98
N GLU A 128 -3.07 16.45 -8.96
CA GLU A 128 -4.47 16.30 -8.51
C GLU A 128 -5.43 15.63 -9.51
N GLN A 129 -4.92 15.06 -10.58
CA GLN A 129 -5.77 14.27 -11.49
C GLN A 129 -6.17 12.96 -10.81
N LEU A 130 -7.48 12.68 -10.80
CA LEU A 130 -8.02 11.42 -10.30
C LEU A 130 -7.47 10.25 -11.12
N PHE A 131 -6.88 9.27 -10.43
CA PHE A 131 -6.45 8.03 -11.04
C PHE A 131 -7.53 6.94 -10.88
N LYS A 132 -7.99 6.71 -9.63
CA LYS A 132 -9.00 5.70 -9.33
C LYS A 132 -9.57 5.90 -7.93
N ASP A 133 -10.86 5.67 -7.78
CA ASP A 133 -11.53 5.49 -6.50
C ASP A 133 -11.83 4.00 -6.30
N ASN A 134 -11.43 3.45 -5.15
CA ASN A 134 -11.75 2.11 -4.69
C ASN A 134 -12.55 2.23 -3.39
N VAL A 135 -13.83 1.93 -3.41
CA VAL A 135 -14.73 2.06 -2.25
C VAL A 135 -15.36 0.70 -1.98
N PRO A 136 -15.22 0.13 -0.77
CA PRO A 136 -15.96 -1.07 -0.41
C PRO A 136 -17.44 -0.76 -0.21
N GLU A 137 -18.28 -1.77 -0.35
CA GLU A 137 -19.66 -1.69 0.16
C GLU A 137 -19.64 -1.72 1.70
N GLU A 138 -20.60 -1.05 2.34
CA GLU A 138 -20.76 -1.17 3.80
C GLU A 138 -21.25 -2.57 4.14
N ALA A 139 -20.50 -3.29 4.98
CA ALA A 139 -20.83 -4.65 5.34
C ALA A 139 -20.21 -5.09 6.68
N ASP A 140 -20.91 -5.99 7.36
CA ASP A 140 -20.33 -6.96 8.27
C ASP A 140 -19.73 -8.07 7.41
N ILE A 141 -18.41 -8.14 7.37
CA ILE A 141 -17.68 -9.13 6.56
C ILE A 141 -17.47 -10.41 7.35
N GLY A 142 -17.40 -10.33 8.68
CA GLY A 142 -17.04 -11.44 9.54
C GLY A 142 -15.60 -11.93 9.34
N ALA A 143 -15.37 -13.21 9.56
CA ALA A 143 -14.09 -13.86 9.22
C ALA A 143 -13.99 -14.01 7.69
N MET A 144 -12.87 -13.58 7.12
CA MET A 144 -12.70 -13.64 5.67
C MET A 144 -12.48 -15.05 5.15
N ASP A 145 -13.29 -15.45 4.19
CA ASP A 145 -13.05 -16.63 3.35
C ASP A 145 -12.14 -16.29 2.14
N ALA A 146 -11.68 -17.31 1.44
CA ALA A 146 -10.80 -17.15 0.28
C ALA A 146 -11.41 -16.27 -0.83
N ARG A 147 -12.73 -16.33 -1.03
CA ARG A 147 -13.44 -15.53 -2.05
C ARG A 147 -13.43 -14.05 -1.69
N THR A 148 -13.70 -13.72 -0.42
CA THR A 148 -13.70 -12.36 0.09
C THR A 148 -12.28 -11.76 0.05
N VAL A 149 -11.27 -12.53 0.47
CA VAL A 149 -9.86 -12.13 0.38
C VAL A 149 -9.50 -11.80 -1.07
N LYS A 150 -9.84 -12.70 -2.01
CA LYS A 150 -9.56 -12.47 -3.44
C LYS A 150 -10.24 -11.22 -3.97
N ARG A 151 -11.51 -11.01 -3.67
CA ARG A 151 -12.27 -9.83 -4.12
C ARG A 151 -11.62 -8.54 -3.62
N LEU A 152 -11.36 -8.42 -2.31
CA LEU A 152 -10.77 -7.22 -1.73
C LEU A 152 -9.32 -6.99 -2.19
N PHE A 153 -8.60 -8.06 -2.52
CA PHE A 153 -7.28 -7.97 -3.12
C PHE A 153 -7.34 -7.42 -4.55
N ASP A 154 -8.23 -7.96 -5.40
CA ASP A 154 -8.43 -7.51 -6.78
C ASP A 154 -8.88 -6.03 -6.81
N ASP A 155 -9.69 -5.60 -5.84
CA ASP A 155 -10.12 -4.21 -5.66
C ASP A 155 -9.04 -3.32 -5.04
N SER A 156 -7.85 -3.87 -4.77
CA SER A 156 -6.73 -3.20 -4.10
C SER A 156 -7.04 -2.67 -2.69
N LEU A 157 -8.08 -3.19 -2.03
CA LEU A 157 -8.48 -2.78 -0.68
C LEU A 157 -7.73 -3.53 0.42
N LEU A 158 -7.19 -4.72 0.15
CA LEU A 158 -6.33 -5.47 1.06
C LEU A 158 -4.85 -5.07 0.99
N ASN A 159 -4.41 -4.44 -0.08
CA ASN A 159 -2.99 -4.25 -0.40
C ASN A 159 -2.27 -3.27 0.52
N TYR A 160 -3.01 -2.48 1.29
CA TYR A 160 -2.47 -1.42 2.13
C TYR A 160 -2.85 -1.62 3.59
N ALA A 161 -1.97 -1.27 4.50
CA ALA A 161 -2.27 -1.27 5.93
C ALA A 161 -3.00 0.02 6.36
N TRP A 162 -2.78 1.13 5.66
CA TRP A 162 -3.22 2.47 6.05
C TRP A 162 -4.68 2.81 5.70
N ASN A 163 -5.38 2.00 4.91
CA ASN A 163 -6.83 2.16 4.68
C ASN A 163 -7.67 1.32 5.65
N LYS A 164 -7.19 1.13 6.85
CA LYS A 164 -7.83 0.29 7.87
C LYS A 164 -7.67 0.85 9.28
N VAL A 165 -8.60 0.51 10.14
CA VAL A 165 -8.44 0.69 11.59
C VAL A 165 -8.48 -0.69 12.24
N TYR A 166 -7.58 -0.92 13.18
CA TYR A 166 -7.33 -2.21 13.83
C TYR A 166 -7.62 -2.11 15.33
N ARG A 167 -8.27 -3.12 15.90
CA ARG A 167 -8.39 -3.28 17.34
C ARG A 167 -7.02 -3.64 17.92
N ARG A 168 -6.47 -2.78 18.80
CA ARG A 168 -5.12 -2.97 19.34
C ARG A 168 -5.00 -4.28 20.13
N SER A 169 -5.99 -4.64 20.95
CA SER A 169 -5.99 -5.89 21.71
C SER A 169 -5.95 -7.14 20.81
N PHE A 170 -6.52 -7.09 19.61
CA PHE A 170 -6.39 -8.18 18.63
C PHE A 170 -4.94 -8.30 18.12
N LEU A 171 -4.30 -7.18 17.77
CA LEU A 171 -2.90 -7.18 17.34
C LEU A 171 -1.97 -7.71 18.42
N GLU A 172 -2.17 -7.29 19.67
CA GLU A 172 -1.39 -7.74 20.84
C GLU A 172 -1.57 -9.22 21.12
N LYS A 173 -2.83 -9.69 21.19
CA LYS A 173 -3.17 -11.10 21.42
C LYS A 173 -2.48 -12.05 20.45
N HIS A 174 -2.44 -11.66 19.18
CA HIS A 174 -1.87 -12.47 18.11
C HIS A 174 -0.42 -12.09 17.77
N LYS A 175 0.20 -11.16 18.53
CA LYS A 175 1.58 -10.68 18.35
C LYS A 175 1.87 -10.21 16.91
N LEU A 176 0.88 -9.54 16.32
CA LEU A 176 0.95 -9.08 14.93
C LEU A 176 1.80 -7.81 14.83
N LYS A 177 2.82 -7.87 13.99
CA LYS A 177 3.75 -6.78 13.71
C LYS A 177 4.11 -6.78 12.23
N PHE A 178 4.52 -5.64 11.71
CA PHE A 178 5.14 -5.56 10.39
C PHE A 178 6.46 -6.32 10.38
N ASP A 179 6.72 -7.04 9.29
CA ASP A 179 7.99 -7.74 9.11
C ASP A 179 9.06 -6.77 8.63
N PRO A 180 10.15 -6.53 9.36
CA PRO A 180 11.23 -5.66 8.92
C PRO A 180 11.84 -6.09 7.57
N ASP A 181 11.83 -7.39 7.29
CA ASP A 181 12.34 -7.96 6.04
C ASP A 181 11.25 -8.08 4.96
N GLY A 182 10.03 -7.61 5.22
CA GLY A 182 8.86 -7.75 4.35
C GLY A 182 8.80 -6.80 3.16
N MET A 183 9.65 -5.77 3.13
CA MET A 183 9.68 -4.80 2.02
C MET A 183 9.98 -5.49 0.67
N PRO A 184 9.32 -5.14 -0.41
CA PRO A 184 8.30 -4.08 -0.58
C PRO A 184 6.83 -4.53 -0.39
N CYS A 185 6.57 -5.62 0.28
CA CYS A 185 5.23 -6.20 0.48
C CYS A 185 4.79 -6.22 1.95
N GLU A 186 5.41 -5.39 2.80
CA GLU A 186 5.17 -5.35 4.24
C GLU A 186 3.70 -5.15 4.60
N ASP A 187 2.99 -4.31 3.87
CA ASP A 187 1.58 -3.99 4.08
C ASP A 187 0.69 -5.21 3.86
N ILE A 188 0.76 -5.81 2.68
CA ILE A 188 -0.08 -6.96 2.36
C ILE A 188 0.25 -8.16 3.25
N ILE A 189 1.52 -8.36 3.62
CA ILE A 189 1.95 -9.41 4.54
C ILE A 189 1.30 -9.20 5.91
N PHE A 190 1.34 -7.96 6.44
CA PHE A 190 0.73 -7.63 7.73
C PHE A 190 -0.79 -7.87 7.69
N VAL A 191 -1.47 -7.41 6.65
CA VAL A 191 -2.92 -7.59 6.48
C VAL A 191 -3.30 -9.07 6.37
N LEU A 192 -2.55 -9.86 5.60
CA LEU A 192 -2.82 -11.31 5.47
C LEU A 192 -2.55 -12.05 6.78
N ARG A 193 -1.56 -11.65 7.59
CA ARG A 193 -1.39 -12.18 8.94
C ARG A 193 -2.61 -11.93 9.81
N CYS A 194 -3.25 -10.76 9.70
CA CYS A 194 -4.49 -10.48 10.41
C CYS A 194 -5.63 -11.39 9.94
N VAL A 195 -5.79 -11.60 8.63
CA VAL A 195 -6.77 -12.54 8.08
C VAL A 195 -6.55 -13.95 8.64
N MET A 196 -5.30 -14.42 8.63
CA MET A 196 -4.94 -15.77 9.09
C MET A 196 -5.07 -15.95 10.59
N ALA A 197 -4.94 -14.88 11.37
CA ALA A 197 -5.21 -14.88 12.81
C ALA A 197 -6.71 -14.94 13.13
N GLY A 198 -7.59 -14.93 12.11
CA GLY A 198 -9.04 -15.03 12.27
C GLY A 198 -9.71 -13.72 12.66
N ALA A 199 -9.15 -12.58 12.26
CA ALA A 199 -9.77 -11.29 12.50
C ALA A 199 -11.20 -11.23 11.98
N ILE A 200 -12.07 -10.59 12.73
CA ILE A 200 -13.44 -10.22 12.31
C ILE A 200 -13.39 -8.87 11.62
N TRP A 201 -13.89 -8.80 10.40
CA TRP A 201 -13.80 -7.62 9.54
C TRP A 201 -15.15 -6.95 9.33
N SER A 202 -15.09 -5.64 9.16
CA SER A 202 -16.19 -4.84 8.61
C SER A 202 -15.67 -3.87 7.54
N SER A 203 -16.57 -3.25 6.81
CA SER A 203 -16.24 -2.23 5.82
C SER A 203 -17.20 -1.06 5.90
N VAL A 204 -16.72 0.12 5.50
CA VAL A 204 -17.54 1.30 5.35
C VAL A 204 -17.48 1.82 3.93
N SER A 205 -18.65 2.14 3.36
CA SER A 205 -18.77 2.74 2.02
C SER A 205 -18.42 4.22 2.08
N HIS A 206 -17.13 4.50 2.30
CA HIS A 206 -16.59 5.85 2.42
C HIS A 206 -15.18 5.93 1.82
N LEU A 207 -14.92 6.99 1.07
CA LEU A 207 -13.55 7.35 0.65
C LEU A 207 -12.84 7.98 1.83
N GLY A 208 -11.89 7.25 2.43
CA GLY A 208 -11.27 7.67 3.69
C GLY A 208 -9.90 8.31 3.51
N ILE A 209 -9.18 8.00 2.46
CA ILE A 209 -7.82 8.49 2.25
C ILE A 209 -7.56 8.86 0.80
N LYS A 210 -6.82 9.94 0.61
CA LYS A 210 -6.34 10.45 -0.65
C LYS A 210 -4.88 10.03 -0.79
N TYR A 211 -4.66 8.97 -1.56
CA TYR A 211 -3.34 8.42 -1.85
C TYR A 211 -2.66 9.19 -2.98
N LEU A 212 -1.55 9.85 -2.67
CA LEU A 212 -0.80 10.67 -3.62
C LEU A 212 0.22 9.82 -4.38
N LYS A 213 -0.06 9.54 -5.66
CA LYS A 213 0.90 8.89 -6.55
C LYS A 213 2.00 9.86 -6.98
N THR A 214 3.19 9.68 -6.44
CA THR A 214 4.38 10.44 -6.82
C THR A 214 5.27 9.64 -7.75
N HIS A 215 5.99 10.31 -8.66
CA HIS A 215 7.03 9.65 -9.46
C HIS A 215 8.28 9.28 -8.63
N VAL A 216 8.32 9.69 -7.37
CA VAL A 216 9.45 9.52 -6.42
C VAL A 216 9.07 8.60 -5.26
N SER A 217 8.03 7.76 -5.41
CA SER A 217 7.64 6.79 -4.38
C SER A 217 8.80 5.83 -4.05
N LEU A 218 8.78 5.22 -2.86
CA LEU A 218 9.73 4.16 -2.47
C LEU A 218 9.85 3.11 -3.57
N LEU A 219 8.73 2.70 -4.18
CA LEU A 219 8.71 1.80 -5.32
C LEU A 219 9.48 2.34 -6.54
N SER A 220 9.56 3.64 -6.74
CA SER A 220 10.35 4.23 -7.82
C SER A 220 11.85 4.29 -7.52
N LYS A 221 12.23 4.41 -6.23
CA LYS A 221 13.63 4.33 -5.79
C LYS A 221 14.17 2.90 -5.88
N TYR A 222 13.32 1.89 -5.71
CA TYR A 222 13.66 0.48 -5.92
C TYR A 222 13.87 0.10 -7.38
N LYS A 223 13.72 1.02 -8.34
CA LYS A 223 13.91 0.72 -9.77
C LYS A 223 15.28 0.12 -10.14
N ARG A 224 16.33 0.34 -9.34
CA ARG A 224 17.64 -0.34 -9.51
C ARG A 224 17.79 -1.62 -8.68
N SER A 225 17.12 -1.72 -7.52
CA SER A 225 17.08 -2.91 -6.66
C SER A 225 15.73 -3.63 -6.73
N TYR A 226 14.84 -3.25 -7.63
CA TYR A 226 13.50 -3.81 -7.77
C TYR A 226 13.53 -5.32 -8.01
N MET A 227 14.55 -5.81 -8.74
CA MET A 227 14.78 -7.25 -8.89
C MET A 227 15.06 -7.94 -7.56
N ASP A 228 15.81 -7.31 -6.67
CA ASP A 228 16.10 -7.86 -5.35
C ASP A 228 14.87 -7.75 -4.45
N GLY A 229 14.12 -6.65 -4.52
CA GLY A 229 12.85 -6.46 -3.85
C GLY A 229 11.80 -7.48 -4.31
N THR A 230 11.67 -7.72 -5.60
CA THR A 230 10.74 -8.70 -6.15
C THR A 230 11.13 -10.12 -5.78
N LYS A 231 12.43 -10.47 -5.84
CA LYS A 231 12.94 -11.75 -5.34
C LYS A 231 12.69 -11.91 -3.85
N MET A 232 12.82 -10.85 -3.07
CA MET A 232 12.54 -10.85 -1.65
C MET A 232 11.03 -11.00 -1.38
N ALA A 233 10.17 -10.28 -2.08
CA ALA A 233 8.72 -10.41 -2.01
C ALA A 233 8.27 -11.85 -2.35
N THR A 234 8.78 -12.43 -3.44
CA THR A 234 8.48 -13.81 -3.83
C THR A 234 9.00 -14.81 -2.79
N ARG A 235 10.21 -14.60 -2.24
CA ARG A 235 10.75 -15.44 -1.17
C ARG A 235 9.94 -15.32 0.11
N THR A 236 9.55 -14.11 0.49
CA THR A 236 8.75 -13.85 1.67
C THR A 236 7.37 -14.47 1.51
N TRP A 237 6.75 -14.33 0.35
CA TRP A 237 5.48 -14.96 0.02
C TRP A 237 5.54 -16.50 0.07
N ARG A 238 6.57 -17.11 -0.52
CA ARG A 238 6.81 -18.55 -0.42
C ARG A 238 7.01 -19.00 1.02
N LYS A 239 7.83 -18.27 1.79
CA LYS A 239 8.03 -18.53 3.22
C LYS A 239 6.72 -18.48 4.00
N TYR A 240 5.84 -17.53 3.69
CA TYR A 240 4.51 -17.45 4.29
C TYR A 240 3.62 -18.64 3.93
N LYS A 241 3.61 -19.02 2.68
CA LYS A 241 2.86 -20.18 2.18
C LYS A 241 3.31 -21.48 2.87
N GLU A 242 4.61 -21.60 3.15
CA GLU A 242 5.21 -22.77 3.83
C GLU A 242 4.97 -22.75 5.36
N MET A 243 4.98 -21.57 5.98
CA MET A 243 4.88 -21.42 7.45
C MET A 243 3.46 -21.49 7.99
N THR A 244 2.42 -21.53 7.16
CA THR A 244 1.04 -21.49 7.62
C THR A 244 0.23 -22.65 7.05
N PRO A 245 0.35 -23.86 7.69
CA PRO A 245 -0.53 -24.98 7.37
C PRO A 245 -1.98 -24.58 7.70
N GLY A 246 -2.89 -24.64 6.77
CA GLY A 246 -4.28 -24.17 6.92
C GLY A 246 -4.58 -22.87 6.18
N ALA A 247 -3.60 -22.05 5.90
CA ALA A 247 -3.74 -20.95 4.93
C ALA A 247 -3.76 -21.44 3.47
N ALA A 248 -3.51 -22.73 3.24
CA ALA A 248 -3.47 -23.32 1.91
C ALA A 248 -4.76 -23.07 1.09
N GLY A 249 -5.93 -22.99 1.75
CA GLY A 249 -7.19 -22.64 1.08
C GLY A 249 -7.26 -21.15 0.70
N ILE A 250 -6.85 -20.27 1.59
CA ILE A 250 -6.89 -18.81 1.37
C ILE A 250 -5.71 -18.38 0.50
N LEU A 251 -4.50 -18.83 0.83
CA LEU A 251 -3.29 -18.49 0.10
C LEU A 251 -3.12 -19.32 -1.18
N GLY A 252 -3.73 -20.51 -1.27
CA GLY A 252 -3.75 -21.31 -2.50
C GLY A 252 -4.56 -20.64 -3.59
N THR A 253 -5.71 -20.08 -3.26
CA THR A 253 -6.54 -19.30 -4.20
C THR A 253 -5.84 -18.00 -4.63
N LEU A 254 -5.11 -17.36 -3.73
CA LEU A 254 -4.22 -16.25 -4.07
C LEU A 254 -2.98 -16.74 -4.82
N GLY A 255 -2.44 -17.90 -4.50
CA GLY A 255 -1.22 -18.45 -5.07
C GLY A 255 -1.32 -18.88 -6.53
N GLU A 256 -2.47 -19.41 -6.98
CA GLU A 256 -2.70 -19.72 -8.40
C GLU A 256 -2.89 -18.45 -9.25
N VAL A 257 -3.46 -17.41 -8.66
CA VAL A 257 -3.59 -16.08 -9.28
C VAL A 257 -2.27 -15.30 -9.17
N ASP A 258 -1.54 -15.50 -8.09
CA ASP A 258 -0.38 -14.69 -7.71
C ASP A 258 0.90 -15.11 -8.42
N ASP A 259 1.18 -16.40 -8.60
CA ASP A 259 2.32 -16.81 -9.42
C ASP A 259 2.18 -16.26 -10.85
N HIS A 260 0.96 -16.13 -11.35
CA HIS A 260 0.72 -15.53 -12.67
C HIS A 260 0.66 -14.00 -12.62
N ALA A 261 0.01 -13.39 -11.63
CA ALA A 261 -0.10 -11.93 -11.49
C ALA A 261 1.19 -11.28 -11.00
N LEU A 262 1.90 -11.91 -10.06
CA LEU A 262 3.26 -11.53 -9.67
C LEU A 262 4.22 -11.70 -10.84
N LEU A 263 4.21 -12.83 -11.54
CA LEU A 263 4.99 -13.04 -12.75
C LEU A 263 4.64 -12.01 -13.82
N MET A 264 3.38 -11.65 -14.01
CA MET A 264 2.97 -10.65 -14.99
C MET A 264 3.33 -9.22 -14.55
N GLY A 265 3.19 -8.90 -13.27
CA GLY A 265 3.64 -7.62 -12.70
C GLY A 265 5.16 -7.50 -12.71
N GLU A 266 5.87 -8.57 -12.35
CA GLU A 266 7.32 -8.68 -12.45
C GLU A 266 7.79 -8.52 -13.90
N TRP A 267 7.14 -9.18 -14.84
CA TRP A 267 7.45 -9.08 -16.26
C TRP A 267 7.26 -7.66 -16.81
N ASP A 268 6.20 -6.96 -16.44
CA ASP A 268 5.99 -5.58 -16.88
C ASP A 268 7.05 -4.64 -16.30
N ASN A 269 7.45 -4.85 -15.05
CA ASN A 269 8.47 -4.05 -14.41
C ASN A 269 9.86 -4.35 -14.98
N ILE A 270 10.21 -5.62 -15.15
CA ILE A 270 11.45 -6.07 -15.79
C ILE A 270 11.54 -5.52 -17.22
N TRP A 271 10.44 -5.59 -17.96
CA TRP A 271 10.37 -5.06 -19.31
C TRP A 271 10.56 -3.55 -19.38
N ARG A 272 10.00 -2.81 -18.42
CA ARG A 272 10.20 -1.36 -18.29
C ARG A 272 11.64 -1.02 -17.88
N MET A 273 12.22 -1.78 -16.94
CA MET A 273 13.60 -1.57 -16.47
C MET A 273 14.63 -1.87 -17.55
N ALA A 274 14.39 -2.89 -18.35
CA ALA A 274 15.26 -3.22 -19.49
C ALA A 274 15.04 -2.32 -20.71
N SER A 275 14.04 -1.41 -20.67
CA SER A 275 13.70 -0.48 -21.75
C SER A 275 14.88 0.41 -22.19
N PRO A 276 15.69 0.99 -21.28
CA PRO A 276 16.85 1.83 -21.65
C PRO A 276 17.92 1.09 -22.46
N TYR A 277 17.97 -0.25 -22.37
CA TYR A 277 18.97 -1.06 -23.04
C TYR A 277 18.52 -1.60 -24.41
N GLY A 278 17.35 -1.16 -24.91
CA GLY A 278 16.80 -1.60 -26.17
C GLY A 278 16.43 -3.10 -26.22
N VAL A 279 16.13 -3.61 -27.41
CA VAL A 279 15.68 -5.01 -27.61
C VAL A 279 16.75 -6.03 -27.23
N LEU A 280 18.02 -5.76 -27.59
CA LEU A 280 19.14 -6.65 -27.26
C LEU A 280 19.45 -6.69 -25.75
N GLY A 281 19.33 -5.56 -25.06
CA GLY A 281 19.50 -5.50 -23.61
C GLY A 281 18.41 -6.28 -22.88
N ARG A 282 17.17 -6.18 -23.31
CA ARG A 282 16.04 -6.97 -22.78
C ARG A 282 16.27 -8.48 -22.97
N TRP A 283 16.76 -8.89 -24.12
CA TRP A 283 17.11 -10.27 -24.39
C TRP A 283 18.25 -10.78 -23.50
N ARG A 284 19.33 -10.02 -23.35
CA ARG A 284 20.46 -10.36 -22.47
C ARG A 284 20.01 -10.48 -21.02
N PHE A 285 19.19 -9.54 -20.56
CA PHE A 285 18.63 -9.52 -19.22
C PHE A 285 17.81 -10.80 -18.93
N LEU A 286 16.87 -11.17 -19.80
CA LEU A 286 16.08 -12.39 -19.67
C LEU A 286 16.95 -13.66 -19.69
N LYS A 287 18.01 -13.66 -20.46
CA LYS A 287 18.94 -14.80 -20.54
C LYS A 287 19.78 -14.98 -19.27
N GLN A 288 20.06 -13.86 -18.56
CA GLN A 288 20.76 -13.86 -17.27
C GLN A 288 19.87 -14.29 -16.10
N HIS A 289 18.55 -14.09 -16.22
CA HIS A 289 17.56 -14.34 -15.17
C HIS A 289 16.55 -15.42 -15.60
N LYS A 290 17.06 -16.61 -15.95
CA LYS A 290 16.24 -17.74 -16.42
C LYS A 290 15.18 -18.20 -15.40
N GLU A 291 15.46 -18.01 -14.11
CA GLU A 291 14.55 -18.31 -13.02
C GLU A 291 13.21 -17.55 -13.12
N ILE A 292 13.18 -16.40 -13.82
CA ILE A 292 11.97 -15.59 -14.01
C ILE A 292 11.02 -16.21 -15.04
N THR A 293 11.54 -17.07 -15.92
CA THR A 293 10.75 -17.64 -17.00
C THR A 293 9.92 -18.85 -16.57
N SER A 294 10.00 -19.27 -15.31
CA SER A 294 9.21 -20.39 -14.73
C SER A 294 9.21 -21.66 -15.61
N GLY A 295 10.37 -21.99 -16.21
CA GLY A 295 10.52 -23.16 -17.08
C GLY A 295 10.04 -22.97 -18.53
N VAL A 296 9.43 -21.82 -18.86
CA VAL A 296 9.08 -21.50 -20.25
C VAL A 296 10.35 -21.05 -21.00
N PRO A 297 10.57 -21.52 -22.24
CA PRO A 297 11.71 -21.09 -23.03
C PRO A 297 11.80 -19.57 -23.13
N VAL A 298 12.96 -19.00 -22.73
CA VAL A 298 13.19 -17.55 -22.73
C VAL A 298 12.79 -16.86 -24.04
N LEU A 299 13.06 -17.55 -25.17
CA LEU A 299 12.68 -17.06 -26.50
C LEU A 299 11.16 -16.91 -26.65
N LEU A 300 10.39 -17.87 -26.16
CA LEU A 300 8.93 -17.84 -26.27
C LEU A 300 8.32 -16.73 -25.41
N CYS A 301 8.84 -16.54 -24.21
CA CYS A 301 8.48 -15.43 -23.33
C CYS A 301 8.81 -14.08 -23.97
N PHE A 302 9.99 -13.95 -24.55
CA PHE A 302 10.43 -12.74 -25.25
C PHE A 302 9.54 -12.40 -26.45
N ILE A 303 9.27 -13.37 -27.32
CA ILE A 303 8.40 -13.19 -28.50
C ILE A 303 6.98 -12.81 -28.07
N LYS A 304 6.39 -13.53 -27.10
CA LYS A 304 5.06 -13.21 -26.57
C LYS A 304 4.97 -11.77 -26.08
N ARG A 305 5.98 -11.29 -25.40
CA ARG A 305 6.02 -9.92 -24.88
C ARG A 305 6.26 -8.87 -25.96
N MET A 306 7.09 -9.17 -26.94
CA MET A 306 7.26 -8.27 -28.09
C MET A 306 5.96 -8.10 -28.85
N VAL A 307 5.26 -9.20 -29.11
CA VAL A 307 3.94 -9.19 -29.77
C VAL A 307 2.92 -8.44 -28.91
N TYR A 308 2.86 -8.70 -27.61
CA TYR A 308 1.94 -8.02 -26.70
C TYR A 308 2.23 -6.52 -26.60
N ALA A 309 3.50 -6.13 -26.47
CA ALA A 309 3.89 -4.72 -26.45
C ALA A 309 3.57 -4.01 -27.77
N PHE A 310 3.75 -4.69 -28.91
CA PHE A 310 3.40 -4.19 -30.23
C PHE A 310 1.87 -4.03 -30.38
N LEU A 311 1.09 -5.07 -30.04
CA LEU A 311 -0.37 -5.01 -30.11
C LEU A 311 -0.94 -3.95 -29.16
N ARG A 312 -0.40 -3.86 -27.94
CA ARG A 312 -0.78 -2.84 -26.96
C ARG A 312 -0.49 -1.43 -27.48
N ARG A 313 0.67 -1.21 -28.09
CA ARG A 313 1.08 0.10 -28.61
C ARG A 313 0.28 0.53 -29.84
N TYR A 314 -0.03 -0.38 -30.74
CA TYR A 314 -0.60 -0.04 -32.04
C TYR A 314 -2.11 -0.29 -32.17
N PHE A 315 -2.69 -1.25 -31.43
CA PHE A 315 -4.08 -1.65 -31.62
C PHE A 315 -4.99 -1.40 -30.41
N TYR A 316 -4.49 -1.37 -29.19
CA TYR A 316 -5.38 -1.39 -28.01
C TYR A 316 -5.34 -0.12 -27.15
N ILE A 317 -4.21 0.45 -26.85
CA ILE A 317 -4.12 1.50 -25.81
C ILE A 317 -4.27 2.90 -26.39
N VAL A 318 -3.66 3.18 -27.52
CA VAL A 318 -3.67 4.54 -28.08
C VAL A 318 -5.06 4.95 -28.56
N PRO A 319 -5.84 4.13 -29.30
CA PRO A 319 -7.18 4.51 -29.70
C PRO A 319 -8.20 4.48 -28.56
N VAL A 320 -8.18 3.44 -27.70
CA VAL A 320 -9.18 3.26 -26.64
C VAL A 320 -8.96 4.22 -25.48
N GLN A 321 -7.73 4.45 -25.04
CA GLN A 321 -7.44 5.47 -24.03
C GLN A 321 -7.68 6.89 -24.57
N ARG A 322 -7.28 7.20 -25.81
CA ARG A 322 -7.61 8.49 -26.43
C ARG A 322 -9.11 8.68 -26.56
N TRP A 323 -9.86 7.64 -26.92
CA TRP A 323 -11.30 7.70 -27.02
C TRP A 323 -11.95 7.86 -25.65
N HIS A 324 -11.50 7.12 -24.63
CA HIS A 324 -12.01 7.20 -23.25
C HIS A 324 -11.69 8.55 -22.60
N ILE A 325 -10.46 9.02 -22.73
CA ILE A 325 -10.03 10.32 -22.21
C ILE A 325 -10.78 11.45 -22.92
N LYS A 326 -10.91 11.40 -24.23
CA LYS A 326 -11.61 12.43 -25.01
C LYS A 326 -13.12 12.44 -24.75
N ARG A 327 -13.71 11.30 -24.38
CA ARG A 327 -15.13 11.18 -24.03
C ARG A 327 -15.42 11.62 -22.58
N MET A 328 -14.51 11.33 -21.65
CA MET A 328 -14.70 11.71 -20.23
C MET A 328 -14.18 13.11 -19.90
N TYR A 329 -13.20 13.60 -20.66
CA TYR A 329 -12.54 14.88 -20.42
C TYR A 329 -12.29 15.60 -21.74
N PRO A 330 -13.32 16.18 -22.38
CA PRO A 330 -13.19 16.78 -23.72
C PRO A 330 -12.21 17.96 -23.76
N ASP A 331 -11.98 18.62 -22.62
CA ASP A 331 -11.19 19.85 -22.53
C ASP A 331 -9.74 19.63 -22.03
N VAL A 332 -9.35 18.39 -21.73
CA VAL A 332 -8.00 18.09 -21.21
C VAL A 332 -7.02 17.83 -22.37
N LYS A 333 -6.04 18.69 -22.50
CA LYS A 333 -4.90 18.44 -23.41
C LYS A 333 -4.01 17.33 -22.80
N PRO A 334 -3.57 16.35 -23.59
CA PRO A 334 -2.64 15.33 -23.10
C PRO A 334 -1.32 15.99 -22.65
N LEU A 335 -0.91 15.68 -21.41
CA LEU A 335 0.27 16.28 -20.74
C LEU A 335 1.62 15.73 -21.21
N CYS A 336 1.64 14.72 -22.07
CA CYS A 336 2.87 14.22 -22.69
C CYS A 336 2.61 13.74 -24.12
N THR A 337 3.52 14.05 -25.00
CA THR A 337 3.62 13.47 -26.33
C THR A 337 4.25 12.08 -26.24
N LEU A 338 3.97 11.22 -27.22
CA LEU A 338 4.44 9.83 -27.28
C LEU A 338 5.98 9.66 -27.27
N ASP A 339 6.71 10.75 -27.39
CA ASP A 339 8.18 10.78 -27.43
C ASP A 339 8.82 10.94 -26.05
N GLU A 340 8.01 11.18 -24.99
CA GLU A 340 8.45 11.33 -23.60
C GLU A 340 8.18 10.09 -22.71
N ILE A 341 7.66 9.00 -23.28
CA ILE A 341 7.48 7.68 -22.67
C ILE A 341 8.42 6.67 -23.31
#